data_2e1e44107d3824e17e31d140bcc69260
#
_entry.id   2e1e44107d3824e17e31d140bcc69260
#
_cell.length_a   1.000
_cell.length_b   1.000
_cell.length_c   1.000
_cell.angle_alpha   90.00
_cell.angle_beta   90.00
_cell.angle_gamma   90.00
#
_symmetry.space_group_name_H-M   'P 1'
#
loop_
_entity.id
_entity.type
_entity.pdbx_description
1 polymer ?
#
loop_
_entity_poly.entity_id
_entity_poly.type
_entity_poly.pdbx_seq_one_letter_code
_entity_poly.pdbx_strand_id
1 'polypeptide(L)'
;FNISEINKLNSHINSLPYETAKVLQGNEESEQYSQRRSKIKWINPSPNLGWLYEKIHQIVYEANKSWEFDIAGVNESIQYTEYNSQDLGHFGWHLDLGRGRPRSRKISITIQLSDPSEYEGGSLEVFTGGDYDNPNNRRIAPKEQYSATAFPSYILHRVTPVTKGVRKSLVIWVGGTQFR
;
A
#
# COMPACT_ATOMS: atom_id res chain seq x y z
N PHE A 1 12.01 3.99 -11.23
CA PHE A 1 11.76 3.01 -12.32
C PHE A 1 12.17 3.62 -13.65
N ASN A 2 12.84 2.84 -14.51
CA ASN A 2 13.08 3.21 -15.90
C ASN A 2 11.92 2.71 -16.80
N ILE A 3 11.88 3.18 -18.05
CA ILE A 3 10.79 2.85 -19.00
C ILE A 3 10.65 1.33 -19.23
N SER A 4 11.76 0.59 -19.32
CA SER A 4 11.73 -0.88 -19.52
C SER A 4 11.12 -1.59 -18.31
N GLU A 5 11.46 -1.17 -17.11
CA GLU A 5 10.90 -1.70 -15.86
C GLU A 5 9.41 -1.41 -15.72
N ILE A 6 8.99 -0.19 -16.07
CA ILE A 6 7.58 0.20 -16.08
C ILE A 6 6.78 -0.66 -17.05
N ASN A 7 7.28 -0.88 -18.25
CA ASN A 7 6.62 -1.71 -19.25
C ASN A 7 6.51 -3.17 -18.80
N LYS A 8 7.56 -3.72 -18.19
CA LYS A 8 7.54 -5.09 -17.63
C LYS A 8 6.53 -5.21 -16.49
N LEU A 9 6.51 -4.22 -15.57
CA LEU A 9 5.56 -4.19 -14.47
C LEU A 9 4.11 -4.12 -14.94
N ASN A 10 3.82 -3.20 -15.86
CA ASN A 10 2.48 -3.03 -16.43
C ASN A 10 2.02 -4.28 -17.19
N SER A 11 2.90 -4.89 -17.99
CA SER A 11 2.60 -6.13 -18.71
C SER A 11 2.26 -7.26 -17.74
N HIS A 12 3.04 -7.40 -16.65
CA HIS A 12 2.78 -8.39 -15.62
C HIS A 12 1.46 -8.13 -14.90
N ILE A 13 1.22 -6.90 -14.43
CA ILE A 13 -0.03 -6.53 -13.76
C ILE A 13 -1.25 -6.79 -14.67
N ASN A 14 -1.15 -6.47 -15.95
CA ASN A 14 -2.25 -6.67 -16.91
C ASN A 14 -2.60 -8.15 -17.10
N SER A 15 -1.65 -9.06 -16.95
CA SER A 15 -1.89 -10.51 -17.04
C SER A 15 -2.57 -11.12 -15.82
N LEU A 16 -2.64 -10.40 -14.69
CA LEU A 16 -3.20 -10.91 -13.45
C LEU A 16 -4.71 -10.64 -13.35
N PRO A 17 -5.49 -11.57 -12.74
CA PRO A 17 -6.91 -11.35 -12.50
C PRO A 17 -7.13 -10.27 -11.44
N TYR A 18 -8.27 -9.57 -11.54
CA TYR A 18 -8.75 -8.71 -10.48
C TYR A 18 -9.49 -9.51 -9.41
N GLU A 19 -9.35 -9.05 -8.18
CA GLU A 19 -10.14 -9.48 -7.03
C GLU A 19 -10.76 -8.25 -6.35
N THR A 20 -11.93 -8.42 -5.73
CA THR A 20 -12.48 -7.41 -4.83
C THR A 20 -11.67 -7.41 -3.54
N ALA A 21 -11.24 -6.23 -3.12
CA ALA A 21 -10.47 -6.11 -1.89
C ALA A 21 -11.34 -6.40 -0.66
N LYS A 22 -10.83 -7.22 0.24
CA LYS A 22 -11.45 -7.55 1.51
C LYS A 22 -10.81 -6.77 2.66
N VAL A 23 -11.52 -6.66 3.76
CA VAL A 23 -11.04 -6.09 5.03
C VAL A 23 -11.01 -7.20 6.07
N LEU A 24 -9.91 -7.28 6.81
CA LEU A 24 -9.78 -8.22 7.93
C LEU A 24 -10.47 -7.61 9.15
N GLN A 25 -11.52 -8.29 9.65
CA GLN A 25 -12.19 -7.92 10.89
C GLN A 25 -12.13 -9.11 11.87
N GLY A 26 -11.31 -8.97 12.91
CA GLY A 26 -11.02 -10.11 13.79
C GLY A 26 -10.18 -11.17 13.07
N ASN A 27 -10.77 -12.36 12.86
CA ASN A 27 -10.15 -13.46 12.12
C ASN A 27 -10.82 -13.73 10.76
N GLU A 28 -11.82 -12.93 10.37
CA GLU A 28 -12.59 -13.11 9.15
C GLU A 28 -12.27 -12.00 8.14
N GLU A 29 -12.12 -12.39 6.88
CA GLU A 29 -12.02 -11.48 5.76
C GLU A 29 -13.39 -11.32 5.12
N SER A 30 -13.86 -10.08 5.01
CA SER A 30 -15.13 -9.74 4.38
C SER A 30 -15.04 -8.51 3.50
N GLU A 31 -15.96 -8.43 2.53
CA GLU A 31 -16.15 -7.22 1.73
C GLU A 31 -16.92 -6.19 2.55
N GLN A 32 -16.29 -5.08 2.89
CA GLN A 32 -16.90 -3.98 3.64
C GLN A 32 -16.81 -2.69 2.83
N TYR A 33 -17.76 -2.47 1.96
CA TYR A 33 -17.78 -1.33 1.03
C TYR A 33 -17.81 0.04 1.71
N SER A 34 -18.28 0.14 2.94
CA SER A 34 -18.19 1.36 3.74
C SER A 34 -16.77 1.65 4.22
N GLN A 35 -15.96 0.62 4.43
CA GLN A 35 -14.58 0.71 4.90
C GLN A 35 -13.59 0.75 3.74
N ARG A 36 -13.80 -0.06 2.69
CA ARG A 36 -12.90 -0.17 1.55
C ARG A 36 -13.65 -0.41 0.25
N ARG A 37 -13.32 0.41 -0.76
CA ARG A 37 -13.75 0.22 -2.16
C ARG A 37 -12.53 0.27 -3.05
N SER A 38 -12.02 -0.87 -3.43
CA SER A 38 -10.89 -1.00 -4.35
C SER A 38 -10.87 -2.37 -5.01
N LYS A 39 -10.26 -2.42 -6.20
CA LYS A 39 -9.89 -3.68 -6.85
C LYS A 39 -8.42 -3.94 -6.60
N ILE A 40 -8.07 -5.20 -6.46
CA ILE A 40 -6.69 -5.61 -6.21
C ILE A 40 -6.25 -6.69 -7.19
N LYS A 41 -4.93 -6.83 -7.31
CA LYS A 41 -4.25 -7.96 -7.93
C LYS A 41 -3.07 -8.34 -7.06
N TRP A 42 -2.77 -9.63 -6.98
CA TRP A 42 -1.64 -10.13 -6.20
C TRP A 42 -0.47 -10.46 -7.10
N ILE A 43 0.65 -9.80 -6.89
CA ILE A 43 1.91 -10.02 -7.59
C ILE A 43 2.74 -10.97 -6.71
N ASN A 44 2.75 -12.24 -7.10
CA ASN A 44 3.54 -13.26 -6.39
C ASN A 44 5.01 -13.19 -6.80
N PRO A 45 5.94 -13.55 -5.90
CA PRO A 45 7.34 -13.66 -6.24
C PRO A 45 7.56 -14.58 -7.45
N SER A 46 8.36 -14.13 -8.40
CA SER A 46 8.77 -14.93 -9.54
C SER A 46 10.18 -14.52 -10.01
N PRO A 47 10.93 -15.41 -10.69
CA PRO A 47 12.27 -15.08 -11.21
C PRO A 47 12.28 -13.83 -12.11
N ASN A 48 11.22 -13.61 -12.89
CA ASN A 48 11.10 -12.47 -13.79
C ASN A 48 10.89 -11.13 -13.08
N LEU A 49 10.61 -11.14 -11.78
CA LEU A 49 10.38 -9.95 -10.94
C LEU A 49 11.54 -9.68 -9.97
N GLY A 50 12.65 -10.39 -10.08
CA GLY A 50 13.82 -10.19 -9.21
C GLY A 50 14.24 -8.73 -9.12
N TRP A 51 14.27 -8.02 -10.25
CA TRP A 51 14.58 -6.60 -10.33
C TRP A 51 13.64 -5.71 -9.51
N LEU A 52 12.34 -6.07 -9.42
CA LEU A 52 11.35 -5.33 -8.61
C LEU A 52 11.65 -5.52 -7.11
N TYR A 53 11.92 -6.75 -6.70
CA TYR A 53 12.27 -7.06 -5.31
C TYR A 53 13.60 -6.42 -4.89
N GLU A 54 14.60 -6.33 -5.78
CA GLU A 54 15.85 -5.61 -5.52
C GLU A 54 15.60 -4.14 -5.21
N LYS A 55 14.75 -3.46 -6.01
CA LYS A 55 14.37 -2.06 -5.75
C LYS A 55 13.61 -1.91 -4.44
N ILE A 56 12.68 -2.83 -4.16
CA ILE A 56 11.94 -2.81 -2.89
C ILE A 56 12.89 -3.00 -1.72
N HIS A 57 13.87 -3.89 -1.81
CA HIS A 57 14.87 -4.08 -0.76
C HIS A 57 15.69 -2.82 -0.51
N GLN A 58 16.04 -2.06 -1.54
CA GLN A 58 16.73 -0.77 -1.38
C GLN A 58 15.83 0.24 -0.63
N ILE A 59 14.54 0.34 -1.00
CA ILE A 59 13.58 1.19 -0.30
C ILE A 59 13.44 0.77 1.16
N VAL A 60 13.31 -0.53 1.42
CA VAL A 60 13.21 -1.10 2.78
C VAL A 60 14.43 -0.77 3.61
N TYR A 61 15.62 -0.97 3.05
CA TYR A 61 16.87 -0.68 3.73
C TYR A 61 16.97 0.80 4.14
N GLU A 62 16.69 1.72 3.20
CA GLU A 62 16.70 3.17 3.49
C GLU A 62 15.63 3.55 4.52
N ALA A 63 14.40 3.07 4.38
CA ALA A 63 13.32 3.37 5.30
C ALA A 63 13.61 2.86 6.70
N ASN A 64 14.15 1.65 6.83
CA ASN A 64 14.41 1.03 8.14
C ASN A 64 15.52 1.69 8.95
N LYS A 65 16.37 2.51 8.34
CA LYS A 65 17.33 3.35 9.09
C LYS A 65 16.67 4.28 10.09
N SER A 66 15.41 4.65 9.85
CA SER A 66 14.64 5.52 10.75
C SER A 66 14.04 4.79 11.94
N TRP A 67 13.87 3.46 11.87
CA TRP A 67 13.16 2.69 12.90
C TRP A 67 13.97 1.55 13.47
N GLU A 68 14.99 1.10 12.77
CA GLU A 68 15.88 -0.01 13.19
C GLU A 68 15.12 -1.27 13.60
N PHE A 69 13.99 -1.56 12.91
CA PHE A 69 13.23 -2.78 13.18
C PHE A 69 14.02 -4.02 12.80
N ASP A 70 13.88 -5.06 13.62
CA ASP A 70 14.32 -6.40 13.26
C ASP A 70 13.39 -6.97 12.19
N ILE A 71 13.83 -6.91 10.92
CA ILE A 71 13.07 -7.28 9.73
C ILE A 71 13.56 -8.59 9.13
N ALA A 72 12.63 -9.39 8.61
CA ALA A 72 12.89 -10.64 7.89
C ALA A 72 12.75 -10.49 6.36
N GLY A 73 12.26 -9.34 5.89
CA GLY A 73 12.08 -9.03 4.47
C GLY A 73 10.62 -9.03 4.01
N VAL A 74 10.43 -8.99 2.69
CA VAL A 74 9.12 -9.05 2.04
C VAL A 74 8.71 -10.51 1.89
N ASN A 75 7.81 -10.97 2.73
CA ASN A 75 7.35 -12.36 2.81
C ASN A 75 5.86 -12.54 2.46
N GLU A 76 5.23 -11.48 1.98
CA GLU A 76 3.87 -11.49 1.42
C GLU A 76 3.91 -11.10 -0.06
N SER A 77 2.87 -11.48 -0.81
CA SER A 77 2.68 -11.01 -2.19
C SER A 77 2.51 -9.50 -2.21
N ILE A 78 3.06 -8.85 -3.23
CA ILE A 78 2.85 -7.41 -3.44
C ILE A 78 1.41 -7.20 -3.90
N GLN A 79 0.70 -6.25 -3.29
CA GLN A 79 -0.66 -5.92 -3.67
C GLN A 79 -0.65 -4.73 -4.64
N TYR A 80 -1.06 -4.96 -5.90
CA TYR A 80 -1.50 -3.88 -6.77
C TYR A 80 -2.91 -3.48 -6.36
N THR A 81 -3.16 -2.19 -6.17
CA THR A 81 -4.46 -1.66 -5.76
C THR A 81 -4.91 -0.57 -6.71
N GLU A 82 -6.19 -0.63 -7.08
CA GLU A 82 -6.87 0.34 -7.94
C GLU A 82 -8.08 0.92 -7.21
N TYR A 83 -8.13 2.25 -7.13
CA TYR A 83 -9.25 3.04 -6.61
C TYR A 83 -9.86 3.85 -7.75
N ASN A 84 -11.13 3.58 -8.07
CA ASN A 84 -11.84 4.20 -9.19
C ASN A 84 -12.84 5.25 -8.68
N SER A 85 -12.91 6.40 -9.35
CA SER A 85 -13.86 7.46 -9.02
C SER A 85 -15.32 7.08 -9.23
N GLN A 86 -15.61 6.12 -10.12
CA GLN A 86 -16.97 5.63 -10.36
C GLN A 86 -17.60 5.04 -9.10
N ASP A 87 -16.77 4.46 -8.23
CA ASP A 87 -17.20 3.86 -6.96
C ASP A 87 -16.82 4.72 -5.74
N LEU A 88 -16.30 5.94 -5.95
CA LEU A 88 -15.66 6.73 -4.90
C LEU A 88 -14.61 5.89 -4.15
N GLY A 89 -13.76 5.20 -4.91
CA GLY A 89 -12.78 4.25 -4.39
C GLY A 89 -11.95 4.83 -3.25
N HIS A 90 -11.91 4.15 -2.12
CA HIS A 90 -11.28 4.61 -0.90
C HIS A 90 -10.87 3.45 0.01
N PHE A 91 -10.10 3.75 1.04
CA PHE A 91 -9.87 2.86 2.18
C PHE A 91 -9.88 3.72 3.46
N GLY A 92 -10.84 3.49 4.33
CA GLY A 92 -10.98 4.20 5.59
C GLY A 92 -9.80 4.02 6.53
N TRP A 93 -9.81 4.67 7.68
CA TRP A 93 -8.75 4.57 8.66
C TRP A 93 -8.54 3.13 9.13
N HIS A 94 -7.32 2.63 9.02
CA HIS A 94 -6.95 1.27 9.41
C HIS A 94 -5.47 1.17 9.78
N LEU A 95 -5.13 0.05 10.37
CA LEU A 95 -3.75 -0.40 10.62
C LEU A 95 -3.45 -1.56 9.69
N ASP A 96 -2.22 -1.65 9.23
CA ASP A 96 -1.75 -2.84 8.52
C ASP A 96 -1.30 -3.94 9.47
N LEU A 97 -1.03 -3.59 10.72
CA LEU A 97 -0.75 -4.54 11.80
C LEU A 97 -2.07 -5.10 12.36
N GLY A 98 -2.17 -6.43 12.51
CA GLY A 98 -3.38 -7.08 12.99
C GLY A 98 -3.12 -8.48 13.56
N ARG A 99 -4.19 -9.25 13.75
CA ARG A 99 -4.09 -10.65 14.18
C ARG A 99 -3.72 -11.56 13.00
N GLY A 100 -3.22 -12.75 13.29
CA GLY A 100 -2.83 -13.71 12.26
C GLY A 100 -1.56 -13.31 11.51
N ARG A 101 -1.53 -13.44 10.19
CA ARG A 101 -0.38 -13.11 9.34
C ARG A 101 0.05 -11.64 9.47
N PRO A 102 -0.85 -10.63 9.50
CA PRO A 102 -0.47 -9.23 9.66
C PRO A 102 0.29 -8.88 10.94
N ARG A 103 0.28 -9.71 11.98
CA ARG A 103 0.97 -9.42 13.26
C ARG A 103 2.50 -9.34 13.15
N SER A 104 3.08 -9.88 12.09
CA SER A 104 4.52 -9.80 11.82
C SER A 104 4.94 -8.59 10.99
N ARG A 105 4.00 -7.80 10.46
CA ARG A 105 4.29 -6.64 9.62
C ARG A 105 4.96 -5.54 10.44
N LYS A 106 6.10 -5.05 9.96
CA LYS A 106 6.89 -3.98 10.58
C LYS A 106 6.76 -2.67 9.83
N ILE A 107 6.91 -2.73 8.51
CA ILE A 107 6.89 -1.57 7.64
C ILE A 107 5.88 -1.81 6.52
N SER A 108 5.03 -0.81 6.29
CA SER A 108 4.16 -0.71 5.13
C SER A 108 4.76 0.27 4.14
N ILE A 109 4.79 -0.11 2.87
CA ILE A 109 5.31 0.73 1.79
C ILE A 109 4.23 0.84 0.73
N THR A 110 3.95 2.07 0.30
CA THR A 110 3.11 2.33 -0.87
C THR A 110 3.95 2.96 -1.96
N ILE A 111 3.94 2.39 -3.17
CA ILE A 111 4.55 2.98 -4.37
C ILE A 111 3.43 3.49 -5.26
N GLN A 112 3.45 4.78 -5.56
CA GLN A 112 2.45 5.43 -6.41
C GLN A 112 2.71 5.09 -7.89
N LEU A 113 1.69 4.59 -8.59
CA LEU A 113 1.82 4.21 -10.01
C LEU A 113 1.13 5.20 -10.96
N SER A 114 0.05 5.86 -10.54
CA SER A 114 -0.65 6.86 -11.35
C SER A 114 0.11 8.17 -11.39
N ASP A 115 0.08 8.84 -12.53
CA ASP A 115 0.44 10.25 -12.62
C ASP A 115 -0.58 11.09 -11.82
N PRO A 116 -0.15 12.09 -11.02
CA PRO A 116 -1.06 12.91 -10.23
C PRO A 116 -2.06 13.73 -11.08
N SER A 117 -1.80 13.94 -12.36
CA SER A 117 -2.72 14.61 -13.29
C SER A 117 -3.89 13.73 -13.74
N GLU A 118 -3.79 12.40 -13.57
CA GLU A 118 -4.79 11.43 -14.03
C GLU A 118 -5.95 11.23 -13.05
N TYR A 119 -5.85 11.77 -11.80
CA TYR A 119 -6.89 11.57 -10.80
C TYR A 119 -6.98 12.73 -9.80
N GLU A 120 -8.14 12.85 -9.16
CA GLU A 120 -8.40 13.80 -8.06
C GLU A 120 -8.85 13.03 -6.81
N GLY A 121 -8.58 13.59 -5.62
CA GLY A 121 -8.80 12.87 -4.35
C GLY A 121 -7.72 11.80 -4.11
N GLY A 122 -8.09 10.65 -3.57
CA GLY A 122 -7.23 9.48 -3.38
C GLY A 122 -5.94 9.73 -2.59
N SER A 123 -5.92 10.71 -1.69
CA SER A 123 -4.74 11.02 -0.88
C SER A 123 -4.46 9.90 0.12
N LEU A 124 -3.23 9.42 0.18
CA LEU A 124 -2.76 8.60 1.28
C LEU A 124 -2.45 9.53 2.45
N GLU A 125 -3.21 9.40 3.52
CA GLU A 125 -3.05 10.16 4.76
C GLU A 125 -2.54 9.24 5.86
N VAL A 126 -1.48 9.69 6.55
CA VAL A 126 -0.84 8.98 7.67
C VAL A 126 -1.05 9.78 8.94
N PHE A 127 -1.61 9.17 9.97
CA PHE A 127 -1.89 9.82 11.24
C PHE A 127 -0.60 10.03 12.03
N THR A 128 -0.45 11.23 12.60
CA THR A 128 0.77 11.63 13.32
C THR A 128 0.60 11.69 14.85
N GLY A 129 -0.58 11.33 15.34
CA GLY A 129 -0.93 11.37 16.76
C GLY A 129 -1.77 12.59 17.13
N GLY A 130 -2.35 12.56 18.34
CA GLY A 130 -3.21 13.63 18.85
C GLY A 130 -4.69 13.42 18.60
N ASP A 131 -5.45 14.49 18.44
CA ASP A 131 -6.87 14.43 18.14
C ASP A 131 -7.10 13.92 16.72
N TYR A 132 -7.90 12.88 16.61
CA TYR A 132 -8.21 12.15 15.40
C TYR A 132 -8.95 13.00 14.35
N ASP A 133 -9.81 13.89 14.77
CA ASP A 133 -10.61 14.75 13.90
C ASP A 133 -9.85 16.00 13.43
N ASN A 134 -8.72 16.31 14.06
CA ASN A 134 -7.90 17.46 13.69
C ASN A 134 -7.10 17.15 12.39
N PRO A 135 -7.36 17.88 11.28
CA PRO A 135 -6.64 17.65 10.02
C PRO A 135 -5.14 17.90 10.10
N ASN A 136 -4.67 18.67 11.08
CA ASN A 136 -3.23 18.93 11.28
C ASN A 136 -2.49 17.72 11.86
N ASN A 137 -3.21 16.73 12.39
CA ASN A 137 -2.65 15.50 12.95
C ASN A 137 -2.45 14.39 11.91
N ARG A 138 -2.32 14.77 10.65
CA ARG A 138 -2.06 13.84 9.55
C ARG A 138 -1.08 14.43 8.54
N ARG A 139 -0.27 13.56 7.95
CA ARG A 139 0.59 13.89 6.81
C ARG A 139 -0.01 13.28 5.56
N ILE A 140 -0.02 14.07 4.49
CA ILE A 140 -0.41 13.60 3.16
C ILE A 140 0.87 13.12 2.47
N ALA A 141 0.84 11.88 2.00
CA ALA A 141 1.94 11.31 1.23
C ALA A 141 2.09 11.99 -0.13
N PRO A 142 3.31 12.08 -0.66
CA PRO A 142 3.57 12.56 -2.01
C PRO A 142 2.72 11.80 -3.05
N LYS A 143 2.27 12.52 -4.08
CA LYS A 143 1.49 11.97 -5.20
C LYS A 143 2.31 11.75 -6.47
N GLU A 144 3.57 12.15 -6.45
CA GLU A 144 4.46 11.98 -7.60
C GLU A 144 4.51 10.53 -8.05
N GLN A 145 4.38 10.33 -9.36
CA GLN A 145 4.43 9.01 -9.95
C GLN A 145 5.74 8.30 -9.59
N TYR A 146 5.66 7.05 -9.20
CA TYR A 146 6.78 6.20 -8.73
C TYR A 146 7.45 6.64 -7.44
N SER A 147 6.91 7.63 -6.72
CA SER A 147 7.33 7.90 -5.36
C SER A 147 6.95 6.75 -4.42
N ALA A 148 7.78 6.52 -3.41
CA ALA A 148 7.53 5.54 -2.36
C ALA A 148 7.31 6.24 -1.02
N THR A 149 6.27 5.84 -0.29
CA THR A 149 6.01 6.26 1.08
C THR A 149 6.09 5.05 1.99
N ALA A 150 6.93 5.11 3.02
CA ALA A 150 7.08 4.07 4.02
C ALA A 150 6.68 4.58 5.40
N PHE A 151 6.03 3.72 6.18
CA PHE A 151 5.65 4.00 7.57
C PHE A 151 5.53 2.69 8.37
N PRO A 152 5.66 2.73 9.71
CA PRO A 152 5.44 1.56 10.55
C PRO A 152 4.01 1.02 10.39
N SER A 153 3.86 -0.30 10.26
CA SER A 153 2.56 -0.95 9.98
C SER A 153 1.51 -0.75 11.08
N TYR A 154 1.93 -0.31 12.27
CA TYR A 154 1.03 0.06 13.37
C TYR A 154 0.55 1.51 13.32
N ILE A 155 0.95 2.29 12.31
CA ILE A 155 0.48 3.66 12.15
C ILE A 155 -0.85 3.67 11.40
N LEU A 156 -1.82 4.38 11.98
CA LEU A 156 -3.14 4.57 11.41
C LEU A 156 -3.03 5.38 10.12
N HIS A 157 -3.66 4.89 9.06
CA HIS A 157 -3.61 5.55 7.75
C HIS A 157 -4.89 5.28 6.95
N ARG A 158 -5.11 6.08 5.92
CA ARG A 158 -6.26 5.91 5.01
C ARG A 158 -5.93 6.36 3.60
N VAL A 159 -6.79 5.96 2.65
CA VAL A 159 -6.88 6.54 1.31
C VAL A 159 -8.22 7.26 1.21
N THR A 160 -8.19 8.57 0.98
CA THR A 160 -9.42 9.37 0.80
C THR A 160 -10.13 8.97 -0.49
N PRO A 161 -11.45 9.24 -0.64
CA PRO A 161 -12.16 8.93 -1.88
C PRO A 161 -11.50 9.53 -3.11
N VAL A 162 -11.39 8.74 -4.18
CA VAL A 162 -11.03 9.21 -5.52
C VAL A 162 -12.28 9.82 -6.14
N THR A 163 -12.21 11.10 -6.49
CA THR A 163 -13.35 11.87 -7.02
C THR A 163 -13.34 12.00 -8.54
N LYS A 164 -12.17 11.78 -9.18
CA LYS A 164 -12.00 11.76 -10.63
C LYS A 164 -10.89 10.78 -11.02
N GLY A 165 -11.04 10.11 -12.14
CA GLY A 165 -10.03 9.20 -12.67
C GLY A 165 -9.81 7.94 -11.85
N VAL A 166 -8.58 7.43 -11.89
CA VAL A 166 -8.20 6.15 -11.25
C VAL A 166 -6.83 6.29 -10.58
N ARG A 167 -6.77 6.04 -9.28
CA ARG A 167 -5.50 5.95 -8.56
C ARG A 167 -5.02 4.50 -8.49
N LYS A 168 -3.77 4.27 -8.86
CA LYS A 168 -3.10 2.96 -8.84
C LYS A 168 -1.86 3.01 -7.96
N SER A 169 -1.63 1.95 -7.18
CA SER A 169 -0.46 1.85 -6.32
C SER A 169 -0.04 0.39 -6.09
N LEU A 170 1.22 0.19 -5.72
CA LEU A 170 1.68 -1.05 -5.09
C LEU A 170 1.68 -0.87 -3.58
N VAL A 171 1.27 -1.90 -2.86
CA VAL A 171 1.37 -1.98 -1.41
C VAL A 171 2.23 -3.19 -1.06
N ILE A 172 3.24 -2.96 -0.24
CA ILE A 172 4.23 -3.95 0.16
C ILE A 172 4.30 -3.97 1.68
N TRP A 173 4.32 -5.15 2.26
CA TRP A 173 4.51 -5.35 3.69
C TRP A 173 5.82 -6.06 3.98
N VAL A 174 6.60 -5.44 4.84
CA VAL A 174 7.87 -5.99 5.33
C VAL A 174 7.63 -6.64 6.67
N GLY A 175 7.89 -7.93 6.74
CA GLY A 175 7.74 -8.72 7.96
C GLY A 175 9.00 -8.73 8.82
N GLY A 176 8.82 -9.12 10.09
CA GLY A 176 9.89 -9.31 11.06
C GLY A 176 9.39 -10.05 12.30
N THR A 177 10.17 -9.99 13.39
CA THR A 177 9.73 -10.50 14.69
C THR A 177 8.50 -9.75 15.17
N GLN A 178 7.57 -10.44 15.83
CA GLN A 178 6.36 -9.78 16.34
C GLN A 178 6.72 -8.70 17.37
N PHE A 179 5.92 -7.63 17.41
CA PHE A 179 5.98 -6.67 18.50
C PHE A 179 5.57 -7.36 19.81
N ARG A 180 6.33 -7.11 20.87
CA ARG A 180 6.09 -7.63 22.22
C ARG A 180 5.58 -6.53 23.13
#